data_659c86a5fb1c2ae0d144f50e0d3fdaed
#
_entry.id   659c86a5fb1c2ae0d144f50e0d3fdaed
#
_cell.length_a   1.000
_cell.length_b   1.000
_cell.length_c   1.000
_cell.angle_alpha   90.00
_cell.angle_beta   90.00
_cell.angle_gamma   90.00
#
_symmetry.space_group_name_H-M   'P 1'
#
loop_
_entity.id
_entity.type
_entity.pdbx_description
1 polymer ?
#
loop_
_entity_poly.entity_id
_entity_poly.type
_entity_poly.pdbx_seq_one_letter_code
_entity_poly.pdbx_strand_id
1 'polypeptide(L)'
;MMKDTITFRYRMSDRDVFYGGGVVNGARSITLMEDAAKRLMAKTFGNTGRCVEVKKVRLYTPCFAGDYMEYIAGIRKQEGHKVLIEVRSFKIIEVP
;
A
#
# COMPACT_ATOMS: atom_id res chain seq x y z
N MET A 1 12.42 -12.04 7.46
CA MET A 1 11.18 -12.56 6.85
C MET A 1 9.97 -11.97 7.53
N MET A 2 8.99 -11.53 6.76
CA MET A 2 7.75 -11.01 7.33
C MET A 2 6.81 -12.15 7.73
N LYS A 3 6.22 -12.02 8.90
CA LYS A 3 5.15 -12.89 9.39
C LYS A 3 3.85 -12.42 8.78
N ASP A 4 2.93 -13.33 8.55
CA ASP A 4 1.58 -13.01 8.06
C ASP A 4 1.61 -11.90 7.00
N THR A 5 1.33 -12.28 5.79
CA THR A 5 1.32 -11.33 4.69
C THR A 5 0.00 -11.35 3.95
N ILE A 6 -0.33 -10.25 3.33
CA ILE A 6 -1.39 -10.20 2.32
C ILE A 6 -0.86 -9.48 1.08
N THR A 7 -1.44 -9.83 -0.04
CA THR A 7 -1.12 -9.21 -1.32
C THR A 7 -2.42 -8.80 -1.99
N PHE A 8 -2.48 -7.58 -2.53
CA PHE A 8 -3.56 -7.23 -3.42
C PHE A 8 -3.04 -6.41 -4.60
N ARG A 9 -3.82 -6.39 -5.66
CA ARG A 9 -3.48 -5.68 -6.88
C ARG A 9 -4.53 -4.61 -7.18
N TYR A 10 -4.08 -3.52 -7.74
CA TYR A 10 -4.93 -2.40 -8.05
C TYR A 10 -4.50 -1.76 -9.36
N ARG A 11 -5.44 -1.56 -10.26
CA ARG A 11 -5.19 -0.83 -11.49
C ARG A 11 -5.47 0.65 -11.26
N MET A 12 -4.47 1.49 -11.46
CA MET A 12 -4.66 2.93 -11.38
C MET A 12 -5.58 3.40 -12.50
N SER A 13 -6.57 4.21 -12.15
CA SER A 13 -7.55 4.73 -13.10
C SER A 13 -7.39 6.24 -13.25
N ASP A 14 -8.15 6.83 -14.16
CA ASP A 14 -8.17 8.28 -14.33
C ASP A 14 -8.61 9.01 -13.06
N ARG A 15 -9.35 8.35 -12.18
CA ARG A 15 -9.78 8.91 -10.91
C ARG A 15 -8.65 9.06 -9.91
N ASP A 16 -7.57 8.30 -10.09
CA ASP A 16 -6.40 8.35 -9.23
C ASP A 16 -5.41 9.43 -9.67
N VAL A 17 -5.62 9.98 -10.86
CA VAL A 17 -4.76 11.01 -11.43
C VAL A 17 -5.07 12.36 -10.80
N PHE A 18 -4.03 13.06 -10.36
CA PHE A 18 -4.15 14.39 -9.80
C PHE A 18 -3.48 15.44 -10.68
N TYR A 19 -2.39 15.06 -11.33
CA TYR A 19 -1.62 15.96 -12.18
C TYR A 19 -1.84 15.68 -13.66
N GLY A 20 -1.57 16.66 -14.50
CA GLY A 20 -1.57 16.45 -15.94
C GLY A 20 -0.60 15.35 -16.36
N GLY A 21 -0.80 14.77 -17.55
CA GLY A 21 0.05 13.70 -18.04
C GLY A 21 -0.26 12.31 -17.46
N GLY A 22 -1.35 12.18 -16.70
CA GLY A 22 -1.79 10.89 -16.19
C GLY A 22 -1.04 10.40 -14.95
N VAL A 23 -0.30 11.28 -14.28
CA VAL A 23 0.48 10.91 -13.09
C VAL A 23 -0.42 10.77 -11.87
N VAL A 24 -0.29 9.65 -11.17
CA VAL A 24 -1.04 9.38 -9.93
C VAL A 24 -0.42 10.19 -8.78
N ASN A 25 -1.30 10.79 -7.98
CA ASN A 25 -0.89 11.51 -6.78
C ASN A 25 -0.22 10.55 -5.78
N GLY A 26 0.93 10.95 -5.25
CA GLY A 26 1.65 10.17 -4.23
C GLY A 26 0.80 9.88 -3.00
N ALA A 27 -0.07 10.82 -2.60
CA ALA A 27 -0.98 10.60 -1.48
C ALA A 27 -1.96 9.45 -1.75
N ARG A 28 -2.35 9.23 -3.01
CA ARG A 28 -3.20 8.09 -3.39
C ARG A 28 -2.46 6.79 -3.18
N SER A 29 -1.17 6.73 -3.55
CA SER A 29 -0.34 5.55 -3.31
C SER A 29 -0.22 5.23 -1.82
N ILE A 30 -0.05 6.25 -0.99
CA ILE A 30 0.01 6.08 0.47
C ILE A 30 -1.31 5.54 1.01
N THR A 31 -2.44 6.04 0.51
CA THR A 31 -3.77 5.55 0.89
C THR A 31 -3.92 4.07 0.56
N LEU A 32 -3.46 3.63 -0.61
CA LEU A 32 -3.51 2.23 -1.00
C LEU A 32 -2.61 1.36 -0.14
N MET A 33 -1.46 1.87 0.28
CA MET A 33 -0.58 1.17 1.21
C MET A 33 -1.24 1.02 2.59
N GLU A 34 -1.94 2.05 3.04
CA GLU A 34 -2.70 1.98 4.29
C GLU A 34 -3.83 0.96 4.20
N ASP A 35 -4.52 0.89 3.05
CA ASP A 35 -5.55 -0.12 2.83
C ASP A 35 -4.97 -1.54 2.90
N ALA A 36 -3.76 -1.73 2.36
CA ALA A 36 -3.07 -3.02 2.45
C ALA A 36 -2.81 -3.41 3.90
N ALA A 37 -2.34 -2.45 4.70
CA ALA A 37 -2.10 -2.67 6.13
C ALA A 37 -3.39 -3.01 6.87
N LYS A 38 -4.48 -2.31 6.57
CA LYS A 38 -5.79 -2.58 7.18
C LYS A 38 -6.31 -3.96 6.83
N ARG A 39 -6.13 -4.39 5.57
CA ARG A 39 -6.53 -5.74 5.14
C ARG A 39 -5.74 -6.81 5.90
N LEU A 40 -4.46 -6.59 6.10
CA LEU A 40 -3.62 -7.50 6.88
C LEU A 40 -4.09 -7.57 8.33
N MET A 41 -4.40 -6.43 8.94
CA MET A 41 -4.91 -6.37 10.31
C MET A 41 -6.23 -7.11 10.45
N ALA A 42 -7.15 -6.89 9.51
CA ALA A 42 -8.45 -7.56 9.54
C ALA A 42 -8.29 -9.07 9.42
N LYS A 43 -7.40 -9.53 8.53
CA LYS A 43 -7.12 -10.95 8.33
C LYS A 43 -6.50 -11.59 9.56
N THR A 44 -5.54 -10.91 10.18
CA THR A 44 -4.75 -11.48 11.27
C THR A 44 -5.41 -11.35 12.64
N PHE A 45 -6.04 -10.22 12.90
CA PHE A 45 -6.58 -9.88 14.23
C PHE A 45 -8.09 -9.68 14.27
N GLY A 46 -8.76 -9.71 13.14
CA GLY A 46 -10.20 -9.54 13.07
C GLY A 46 -10.69 -8.10 13.17
N ASN A 47 -9.77 -7.12 13.17
CA ASN A 47 -10.12 -5.70 13.14
C ASN A 47 -9.02 -4.92 12.44
N THR A 48 -9.34 -3.71 11.98
CA THR A 48 -8.39 -2.90 11.22
C THR A 48 -7.44 -2.07 12.10
N GLY A 49 -7.70 -2.03 13.41
CA GLY A 49 -6.89 -1.23 14.30
C GLY A 49 -6.95 0.25 13.99
N ARG A 50 -5.95 0.99 14.47
CA ARG A 50 -5.81 2.42 14.21
C ARG A 50 -4.35 2.71 13.88
N CYS A 51 -4.14 3.43 12.77
CA CYS A 51 -2.80 3.90 12.43
C CYS A 51 -2.42 5.05 13.35
N VAL A 52 -1.39 4.88 14.15
CA VAL A 52 -0.91 5.91 15.08
C VAL A 52 0.33 6.62 14.58
N GLU A 53 1.07 6.00 13.66
CA GLU A 53 2.30 6.59 13.16
C GLU A 53 2.67 5.98 11.80
N VAL A 54 3.16 6.82 10.91
CA VAL A 54 3.79 6.40 9.65
C VAL A 54 5.26 6.77 9.77
N LYS A 55 6.12 5.78 9.94
CA LYS A 55 7.54 6.05 10.20
C LYS A 55 8.33 6.45 8.98
N LYS A 56 8.04 5.83 7.84
CA LYS A 56 8.84 6.06 6.64
C LYS A 56 8.04 5.74 5.39
N VAL A 57 8.07 6.65 4.44
CA VAL A 57 7.45 6.45 3.12
C VAL A 57 8.50 6.76 2.07
N ARG A 58 8.62 5.87 1.09
CA ARG A 58 9.47 6.09 -0.08
C ARG A 58 8.67 5.79 -1.34
N LEU A 59 8.67 6.73 -2.26
CA LEU A 59 8.01 6.62 -3.55
C LEU A 59 9.08 6.76 -4.62
N TYR A 60 9.49 5.63 -5.21
CA TYR A 60 10.63 5.61 -6.13
C TYR A 60 10.26 5.90 -7.57
N THR A 61 9.11 5.43 -7.99
CA THR A 61 8.71 5.50 -9.40
C THR A 61 7.32 6.08 -9.50
N PRO A 62 7.09 7.05 -10.39
CA PRO A 62 5.74 7.59 -10.56
C PRO A 62 4.80 6.54 -11.14
N CYS A 63 3.54 6.58 -10.71
CA CYS A 63 2.48 5.74 -11.23
C CYS A 63 1.64 6.54 -12.21
N PHE A 64 1.12 5.87 -13.23
CA PHE A 64 0.29 6.48 -14.25
C PHE A 64 -1.05 5.76 -14.31
N ALA A 65 -2.06 6.44 -14.85
CA ALA A 65 -3.34 5.80 -15.11
C ALA A 65 -3.12 4.59 -16.03
N GLY A 66 -3.73 3.47 -15.67
CA GLY A 66 -3.55 2.22 -16.40
C GLY A 66 -2.49 1.29 -15.83
N ASP A 67 -1.59 1.78 -15.00
CA ASP A 67 -0.57 0.93 -14.38
C ASP A 67 -1.24 -0.04 -13.40
N TYR A 68 -0.75 -1.27 -13.41
CA TYR A 68 -1.15 -2.28 -12.43
C TYR A 68 -0.13 -2.34 -11.33
N MET A 69 -0.60 -2.14 -10.10
CA MET A 69 0.25 -2.16 -8.91
C MET A 69 -0.07 -3.36 -8.06
N GLU A 70 0.96 -3.93 -7.47
CA GLU A 70 0.83 -4.98 -6.45
C GLU A 70 1.31 -4.43 -5.13
N TYR A 71 0.50 -4.63 -4.09
CA TYR A 71 0.83 -4.19 -2.74
C TYR A 71 0.94 -5.42 -1.85
N ILE A 72 2.06 -5.52 -1.15
CA ILE A 72 2.32 -6.61 -0.23
C ILE A 72 2.53 -6.02 1.16
N ALA A 73 1.67 -6.39 2.10
CA ALA A 73 1.79 -5.96 3.49
C ALA A 73 2.17 -7.15 4.35
N GLY A 74 3.07 -6.92 5.30
CA GLY A 74 3.50 -7.96 6.22
C GLY A 74 3.83 -7.39 7.59
N ILE A 75 3.64 -8.21 8.61
CA ILE A 75 3.98 -7.83 9.98
C ILE A 75 5.48 -7.99 10.18
N ARG A 76 6.14 -6.89 10.56
CA ARG A 76 7.57 -6.88 10.85
C ARG A 76 7.85 -7.13 12.31
N LYS A 77 7.00 -6.59 13.19
CA LYS A 77 7.22 -6.65 14.63
C LYS A 77 5.90 -6.47 15.37
N GLN A 78 5.76 -7.16 16.46
CA GLN A 78 4.59 -7.02 17.33
C GLN A 78 5.05 -6.93 18.78
N GLU A 79 4.61 -5.89 19.48
CA GLU A 79 4.89 -5.69 20.89
C GLU A 79 3.60 -5.30 21.60
N GLY A 80 3.06 -6.20 22.42
CA GLY A 80 1.80 -5.94 23.10
C GLY A 80 0.68 -5.63 22.11
N HIS A 81 0.11 -4.44 22.21
CA HIS A 81 -0.95 -3.98 21.34
C HIS A 81 -0.46 -3.22 20.11
N LYS A 82 0.86 -3.10 19.93
CA LYS A 82 1.44 -2.37 18.81
C LYS A 82 1.95 -3.33 17.77
N VAL A 83 1.62 -3.04 16.52
CA VAL A 83 2.05 -3.84 15.37
C VAL A 83 2.74 -2.93 14.36
N LEU A 84 3.94 -3.31 13.95
CA LEU A 84 4.66 -2.62 12.88
C LEU A 84 4.44 -3.39 11.58
N ILE A 85 3.85 -2.74 10.61
CA ILE A 85 3.55 -3.32 9.31
C ILE A 85 4.42 -2.66 8.24
N GLU A 86 5.04 -3.48 7.41
CA GLU A 86 5.74 -3.02 6.23
C GLU A 86 4.86 -3.26 5.02
N VAL A 87 4.73 -2.25 4.17
CA VAL A 87 4.02 -2.38 2.89
C VAL A 87 4.98 -2.06 1.76
N ARG A 88 5.04 -2.95 0.79
CA ARG A 88 5.82 -2.77 -0.43
C ARG A 88 4.88 -2.69 -1.61
N SER A 89 5.22 -1.84 -2.57
CA SER A 89 4.46 -1.73 -3.81
C SER A 89 5.35 -2.02 -5.01
N PHE A 90 4.77 -2.68 -6.00
CA PHE A 90 5.47 -3.04 -7.21
C PHE A 90 4.60 -2.72 -8.41
N LYS A 91 5.20 -2.18 -9.47
CA LYS A 91 4.52 -2.01 -10.74
C LYS A 91 4.66 -3.33 -11.49
N ILE A 92 3.53 -3.97 -11.79
CA ILE A 92 3.50 -5.27 -12.45
C ILE A 92 3.46 -5.10 -13.96
N ILE A 93 2.66 -4.16 -14.43
CA ILE A 93 2.49 -3.89 -15.87
C ILE A 93 2.61 -2.39 -16.08
N GLU A 94 3.48 -1.98 -16.97
CA GLU A 94 3.62 -0.58 -17.33
C GLU A 94 2.77 -0.26 -18.55
N VAL A 95 2.19 0.93 -18.54
CA VAL A 95 1.50 1.46 -19.71
C VAL A 95 2.57 1.94 -20.70
N PRO A 96 2.48 1.53 -21.99
CA PRO A 96 3.46 1.94 -23.00
C PRO A 96 3.51 3.46 -23.23
#